data_e2e75f75d1af4c8d3a6f6a8ff0662f28
#
_entry.id   e2e75f75d1af4c8d3a6f6a8ff0662f28
#
_cell.length_a   1.000
_cell.length_b   1.000
_cell.length_c   1.000
_cell.angle_alpha   90.00
_cell.angle_beta   90.00
_cell.angle_gamma   90.00
#
_symmetry.space_group_name_H-M   'P 1'
#
loop_
_entity.id
_entity.type
_entity.pdbx_description
1 polymer ?
#
loop_
_entity_poly.entity_id
_entity_poly.type
_entity_poly.pdbx_seq_one_letter_code
_entity_poly.pdbx_strand_id
1 'polypeptide(L)'
;MREQGFIPKDCHFKVSAHTGHGNPCSAKLMESLGANSFNPVRDIQLQMLAAIRAAIDIPIDLHTENPKSSGGFIRHYEVPEFIRICAPVYLKTGGSVAATHSWDTTEADARKRAKQVALVKRVIDEYYPEAIVSPKY
;
A
#
# COMPACT_ATOMS: atom_id res chain seq x y z
N MET A 1 0.27 -19.88 15.43
CA MET A 1 -0.48 -20.58 14.35
C MET A 1 0.44 -21.16 13.27
N ARG A 2 1.40 -20.39 12.68
CA ARG A 2 2.42 -20.94 11.76
C ARG A 2 3.28 -22.01 12.44
N GLU A 3 3.81 -21.74 13.63
CA GLU A 3 4.63 -22.68 14.42
C GLU A 3 3.87 -23.93 14.83
N GLN A 4 2.55 -23.84 14.97
CA GLN A 4 1.67 -24.94 15.32
C GLN A 4 1.14 -25.72 14.10
N GLY A 5 1.50 -25.32 12.89
CA GLY A 5 1.11 -25.97 11.64
C GLY A 5 -0.34 -25.79 11.21
N PHE A 6 -1.09 -24.87 11.82
CA PHE A 6 -2.48 -24.57 11.41
C PHE A 6 -2.59 -23.81 10.10
N ILE A 7 -1.50 -23.15 9.69
CA ILE A 7 -1.38 -22.44 8.42
C ILE A 7 -0.02 -22.73 7.79
N PRO A 8 0.12 -22.71 6.45
CA PRO A 8 1.40 -22.91 5.78
C PRO A 8 2.47 -21.95 6.30
N LYS A 9 3.71 -22.42 6.40
CA LYS A 9 4.84 -21.61 6.89
C LYS A 9 5.16 -20.43 5.99
N ASP A 10 4.93 -20.56 4.70
CA ASP A 10 5.11 -19.57 3.64
C ASP A 10 3.92 -18.65 3.42
N CYS A 11 2.85 -18.81 4.21
CA CYS A 11 1.69 -17.93 4.15
C CYS A 11 2.06 -16.51 4.59
N HIS A 12 1.83 -15.51 3.71
CA HIS A 12 2.06 -14.10 4.00
C HIS A 12 0.85 -13.45 4.63
N PHE A 13 1.04 -12.80 5.78
CA PHE A 13 0.02 -12.00 6.46
C PHE A 13 0.20 -10.52 6.15
N LYS A 14 -0.83 -9.94 5.57
CA LYS A 14 -0.91 -8.52 5.30
C LYS A 14 -1.89 -7.87 6.28
N VAL A 15 -1.43 -6.87 7.02
CA VAL A 15 -2.31 -6.01 7.82
C VAL A 15 -3.06 -5.09 6.87
N SER A 16 -4.39 -5.09 6.95
CA SER A 16 -5.23 -4.29 6.06
C SER A 16 -5.40 -2.85 6.58
N ALA A 17 -5.55 -1.88 5.66
CA ALA A 17 -5.95 -0.51 6.01
C ALA A 17 -7.30 -0.42 6.73
N HIS A 18 -8.16 -1.44 6.56
CA HIS A 18 -9.45 -1.52 7.25
C HIS A 18 -9.35 -1.87 8.75
N THR A 19 -8.18 -2.31 9.22
CA THR A 19 -7.96 -2.59 10.64
C THR A 19 -7.71 -1.33 11.48
N GLY A 20 -7.63 -0.14 10.85
CA GLY A 20 -7.57 1.14 11.53
C GLY A 20 -6.20 1.50 12.13
N HIS A 21 -5.14 0.75 11.80
CA HIS A 21 -3.80 1.02 12.31
C HIS A 21 -3.15 2.22 11.58
N GLY A 22 -2.68 3.21 12.33
CA GLY A 22 -2.10 4.43 11.74
C GLY A 22 -1.00 5.07 12.60
N ASN A 23 -0.29 4.30 13.44
CA ASN A 23 0.78 4.81 14.27
C ASN A 23 1.91 3.78 14.46
N PRO A 24 3.12 4.23 14.89
CA PRO A 24 4.28 3.35 15.05
C PRO A 24 4.08 2.19 16.04
N CYS A 25 3.36 2.43 17.14
CA CYS A 25 3.14 1.40 18.17
C CYS A 25 2.30 0.24 17.62
N SER A 26 1.20 0.55 16.92
CA SER A 26 0.37 -0.48 16.30
C SER A 26 1.09 -1.20 15.17
N ALA A 27 1.90 -0.49 14.38
CA ALA A 27 2.71 -1.10 13.33
C ALA A 27 3.72 -2.09 13.90
N LYS A 28 4.45 -1.70 14.95
CA LYS A 28 5.42 -2.56 15.63
C LYS A 28 4.77 -3.78 16.27
N LEU A 29 3.59 -3.60 16.87
CA LEU A 29 2.81 -4.72 17.40
C LEU A 29 2.43 -5.71 16.30
N MET A 30 1.94 -5.25 15.15
CA MET A 30 1.57 -6.13 14.04
C MET A 30 2.78 -6.88 13.49
N GLU A 31 3.92 -6.23 13.34
CA GLU A 31 5.17 -6.87 12.95
C GLU A 31 5.58 -7.95 13.96
N SER A 32 5.54 -7.66 15.25
CA SER A 32 5.90 -8.61 16.31
C SER A 32 4.96 -9.83 16.38
N LEU A 33 3.71 -9.67 15.93
CA LEU A 33 2.75 -10.75 15.77
C LEU A 33 2.93 -11.57 14.48
N GLY A 34 3.92 -11.24 13.67
CA GLY A 34 4.31 -11.98 12.48
C GLY A 34 3.66 -11.50 11.18
N ALA A 35 3.21 -10.25 11.11
CA ALA A 35 2.80 -9.65 9.84
C ALA A 35 3.98 -9.56 8.87
N ASN A 36 3.72 -9.75 7.58
CA ASN A 36 4.71 -9.70 6.51
C ASN A 36 4.65 -8.41 5.70
N SER A 37 3.54 -7.66 5.78
CA SER A 37 3.44 -6.30 5.29
C SER A 37 2.38 -5.53 6.07
N PHE A 38 2.52 -4.20 6.09
CA PHE A 38 1.67 -3.31 6.87
C PHE A 38 1.02 -2.26 5.96
N ASN A 39 -0.31 -2.24 5.93
CA ASN A 39 -1.08 -1.24 5.21
C ASN A 39 -1.77 -0.32 6.23
N PRO A 40 -1.21 0.89 6.48
CA PRO A 40 -1.81 1.83 7.42
C PRO A 40 -3.14 2.40 6.91
N VAL A 41 -3.82 3.16 7.75
CA VAL A 41 -4.95 3.99 7.34
C VAL A 41 -4.56 4.85 6.14
N ARG A 42 -5.54 5.12 5.26
CA ARG A 42 -5.24 5.60 3.90
C ARG A 42 -4.94 7.10 3.80
N ASP A 43 -5.47 7.89 4.73
CA ASP A 43 -5.35 9.35 4.83
C ASP A 43 -4.16 9.82 5.68
N ILE A 44 -3.22 8.91 5.94
CA ILE A 44 -2.06 9.14 6.79
C ILE A 44 -1.09 10.16 6.19
N GLN A 45 -0.53 11.02 7.03
CA GLN A 45 0.44 12.04 6.63
C GLN A 45 1.86 11.47 6.48
N LEU A 46 2.70 12.15 5.68
CA LEU A 46 4.09 11.74 5.42
C LEU A 46 4.93 11.62 6.70
N GLN A 47 4.74 12.54 7.66
CA GLN A 47 5.45 12.51 8.95
C GLN A 47 5.11 11.26 9.77
N MET A 48 3.86 10.85 9.75
CA MET A 48 3.45 9.61 10.43
C MET A 48 3.96 8.37 9.69
N LEU A 49 4.01 8.41 8.36
CA LEU A 49 4.63 7.34 7.57
C LEU A 49 6.11 7.18 7.89
N ALA A 50 6.84 8.29 8.02
CA ALA A 50 8.24 8.28 8.45
C ALA A 50 8.41 7.65 9.84
N ALA A 51 7.54 8.00 10.79
CA ALA A 51 7.56 7.43 12.13
C ALA A 51 7.23 5.93 12.13
N ILE A 52 6.27 5.49 11.30
CA ILE A 52 5.96 4.07 11.12
C ILE A 52 7.15 3.34 10.50
N ARG A 53 7.77 3.87 9.43
CA ARG A 53 8.94 3.27 8.81
C ARG A 53 10.10 3.10 9.78
N ALA A 54 10.32 4.08 10.64
CA ALA A 54 11.36 3.99 11.68
C ALA A 54 11.10 2.91 12.74
N ALA A 55 9.85 2.47 12.88
CA ALA A 55 9.45 1.49 13.89
C ALA A 55 9.45 0.04 13.37
N ILE A 56 9.27 -0.19 12.06
CA ILE A 56 9.11 -1.54 11.48
C ILE A 56 10.05 -1.77 10.31
N ASP A 57 10.40 -3.02 10.04
CA ASP A 57 11.27 -3.42 8.92
C ASP A 57 10.49 -4.04 7.75
N ILE A 58 9.28 -4.54 8.01
CA ILE A 58 8.43 -5.15 6.99
C ILE A 58 7.97 -4.11 5.95
N PRO A 59 7.69 -4.53 4.69
CA PRO A 59 7.17 -3.64 3.66
C PRO A 59 5.89 -2.91 4.07
N ILE A 60 5.76 -1.66 3.62
CA ILE A 60 4.55 -0.84 3.83
C ILE A 60 3.75 -0.83 2.53
N ASP A 61 2.43 -1.01 2.64
CA ASP A 61 1.51 -0.90 1.52
C ASP A 61 0.80 0.46 1.56
N LEU A 62 0.87 1.26 0.50
CA LEU A 62 0.26 2.58 0.46
C LEU A 62 -0.73 2.73 -0.68
N HIS A 63 -1.90 3.26 -0.36
CA HIS A 63 -2.88 3.64 -1.35
C HIS A 63 -2.53 5.02 -1.94
N THR A 64 -2.39 5.10 -3.25
CA THR A 64 -2.17 6.36 -3.97
C THR A 64 -3.48 7.09 -4.27
N GLU A 65 -4.60 6.39 -4.12
CA GLU A 65 -5.96 6.88 -4.34
C GLU A 65 -6.99 5.99 -3.66
N ASN A 66 -8.17 6.53 -3.40
CA ASN A 66 -9.29 5.82 -2.77
C ASN A 66 -10.58 6.00 -3.55
N PRO A 67 -11.49 5.01 -3.52
CA PRO A 67 -12.85 5.19 -4.02
C PRO A 67 -13.62 6.19 -3.13
N LYS A 68 -14.68 6.78 -3.69
CA LYS A 68 -15.55 7.74 -2.97
C LYS A 68 -16.11 7.17 -1.67
N SER A 69 -16.42 5.86 -1.65
CA SER A 69 -16.88 5.14 -0.46
C SER A 69 -15.90 5.12 0.71
N SER A 70 -14.64 5.46 0.46
CA SER A 70 -13.54 5.46 1.45
C SER A 70 -12.78 6.79 1.45
N GLY A 71 -13.46 7.91 1.20
CA GLY A 71 -12.89 9.25 1.24
C GLY A 71 -12.58 9.90 -0.12
N GLY A 72 -12.40 9.12 -1.19
CA GLY A 72 -12.30 9.63 -2.56
C GLY A 72 -11.06 10.47 -2.88
N PHE A 73 -9.99 10.40 -2.10
CA PHE A 73 -8.79 11.19 -2.33
C PHE A 73 -7.88 10.62 -3.42
N ILE A 74 -7.05 11.49 -3.99
CA ILE A 74 -5.98 11.17 -4.95
C ILE A 74 -4.68 11.78 -4.44
N ARG A 75 -3.62 10.95 -4.34
CA ARG A 75 -2.30 11.30 -3.81
C ARG A 75 -1.17 10.89 -4.77
N HIS A 76 -1.43 10.83 -6.07
CA HIS A 76 -0.43 10.40 -7.05
C HIS A 76 0.83 11.27 -7.02
N TYR A 77 0.68 12.56 -6.73
CA TYR A 77 1.77 13.54 -6.61
C TYR A 77 2.69 13.31 -5.41
N GLU A 78 2.26 12.54 -4.41
CA GLU A 78 3.07 12.19 -3.24
C GLU A 78 3.86 10.89 -3.41
N VAL A 79 3.65 10.16 -4.50
CA VAL A 79 4.27 8.83 -4.71
C VAL A 79 5.80 8.84 -4.63
N PRO A 80 6.53 9.82 -5.18
CA PRO A 80 7.97 9.89 -4.98
C PRO A 80 8.36 9.95 -3.51
N GLU A 81 7.64 10.72 -2.69
CA GLU A 81 7.89 10.81 -1.26
C GLU A 81 7.50 9.53 -0.52
N PHE A 82 6.43 8.86 -0.93
CA PHE A 82 6.10 7.53 -0.40
C PHE A 82 7.26 6.55 -0.56
N ILE A 83 7.90 6.54 -1.72
CA ILE A 83 9.05 5.66 -1.97
C ILE A 83 10.24 6.07 -1.12
N ARG A 84 10.61 7.36 -1.09
CA ARG A 84 11.74 7.87 -0.31
C ARG A 84 11.62 7.57 1.18
N ILE A 85 10.40 7.71 1.72
CA ILE A 85 10.14 7.55 3.16
C ILE A 85 9.92 6.09 3.54
N CYS A 86 9.18 5.32 2.72
CA CYS A 86 8.60 4.04 3.13
C CYS A 86 9.25 2.81 2.52
N ALA A 87 10.24 2.96 1.63
CA ALA A 87 10.84 1.77 1.01
C ALA A 87 11.38 0.77 2.06
N PRO A 88 11.15 -0.56 1.86
CA PRO A 88 10.42 -1.17 0.77
C PRO A 88 8.90 -0.92 0.86
N VAL A 89 8.30 -0.48 -0.26
CA VAL A 89 6.90 -0.06 -0.30
C VAL A 89 6.15 -0.66 -1.50
N TYR A 90 4.90 -1.08 -1.27
CA TYR A 90 3.96 -1.46 -2.32
C TYR A 90 2.98 -0.33 -2.58
N LEU A 91 2.93 0.18 -3.80
CA LEU A 91 2.01 1.23 -4.20
C LEU A 91 0.72 0.61 -4.77
N LYS A 92 -0.41 0.93 -4.16
CA LYS A 92 -1.73 0.48 -4.57
C LYS A 92 -2.48 1.59 -5.28
N THR A 93 -2.76 1.40 -6.55
CA THR A 93 -3.45 2.38 -7.40
C THR A 93 -4.66 1.77 -8.11
N GLY A 94 -5.49 2.61 -8.76
CA GLY A 94 -6.71 2.19 -9.44
C GLY A 94 -7.95 2.06 -8.55
N GLY A 95 -7.84 2.40 -7.27
CA GLY A 95 -8.96 2.31 -6.32
C GLY A 95 -10.07 3.32 -6.59
N SER A 96 -9.74 4.52 -7.07
CA SER A 96 -10.73 5.59 -7.33
C SER A 96 -11.67 5.27 -8.50
N VAL A 97 -11.25 4.40 -9.40
CA VAL A 97 -12.00 3.95 -10.58
C VAL A 97 -12.49 2.49 -10.46
N ALA A 98 -12.43 1.94 -9.24
CA ALA A 98 -12.91 0.59 -8.99
C ALA A 98 -14.44 0.52 -9.10
N ALA A 99 -14.97 -0.59 -9.65
CA ALA A 99 -16.39 -0.91 -9.56
C ALA A 99 -16.81 -1.05 -8.08
N THR A 100 -18.08 -0.87 -7.80
CA THR A 100 -18.64 -0.99 -6.44
C THR A 100 -18.37 -2.38 -5.86
N HIS A 101 -18.45 -3.40 -6.69
CA HIS A 101 -18.14 -4.78 -6.33
C HIS A 101 -17.13 -5.37 -7.30
N SER A 102 -16.23 -6.22 -6.81
CA SER A 102 -15.17 -6.82 -7.62
C SER A 102 -15.68 -7.70 -8.76
N TRP A 103 -16.83 -8.35 -8.57
CA TRP A 103 -17.48 -9.17 -9.59
C TRP A 103 -18.17 -8.36 -10.68
N ASP A 104 -18.38 -7.07 -10.50
CA ASP A 104 -18.94 -6.15 -11.50
C ASP A 104 -17.85 -5.52 -12.38
N THR A 105 -16.58 -5.91 -12.20
CA THR A 105 -15.46 -5.33 -12.92
C THR A 105 -15.53 -5.67 -14.41
N THR A 106 -15.63 -4.64 -15.24
CA THR A 106 -15.66 -4.75 -16.71
C THR A 106 -14.25 -4.55 -17.30
N GLU A 107 -14.10 -4.88 -18.60
CA GLU A 107 -12.87 -4.54 -19.34
C GLU A 107 -12.61 -3.01 -19.33
N ALA A 108 -13.66 -2.20 -19.42
CA ALA A 108 -13.53 -0.74 -19.36
C ALA A 108 -12.96 -0.29 -18.00
N ASP A 109 -13.36 -0.93 -16.90
CA ASP A 109 -12.81 -0.63 -15.57
C ASP A 109 -11.36 -1.07 -15.44
N ALA A 110 -11.02 -2.24 -15.99
CA ALA A 110 -9.62 -2.69 -16.06
C ALA A 110 -8.74 -1.72 -16.84
N ARG A 111 -9.22 -1.20 -17.99
CA ARG A 111 -8.52 -0.17 -18.77
C ARG A 111 -8.35 1.14 -18.01
N LYS A 112 -9.37 1.59 -17.25
CA LYS A 112 -9.26 2.78 -16.39
C LYS A 112 -8.18 2.59 -15.31
N ARG A 113 -8.18 1.43 -14.64
CA ARG A 113 -7.16 1.10 -13.62
C ARG A 113 -5.76 1.07 -14.22
N ALA A 114 -5.57 0.48 -15.40
CA ALA A 114 -4.29 0.46 -16.10
C ALA A 114 -3.78 1.87 -16.43
N LYS A 115 -4.67 2.81 -16.79
CA LYS A 115 -4.32 4.22 -16.99
C LYS A 115 -3.82 4.88 -15.71
N GLN A 116 -4.42 4.58 -14.54
CA GLN A 116 -3.96 5.10 -13.25
C GLN A 116 -2.57 4.54 -12.89
N VAL A 117 -2.33 3.25 -13.14
CA VAL A 117 -1.00 2.65 -12.96
C VAL A 117 0.04 3.35 -13.83
N ALA A 118 -0.27 3.55 -15.12
CA ALA A 118 0.63 4.24 -16.05
C ALA A 118 0.90 5.71 -15.64
N LEU A 119 -0.10 6.39 -15.06
CA LEU A 119 0.07 7.74 -14.53
C LEU A 119 1.03 7.76 -13.34
N VAL A 120 0.80 6.87 -12.36
CA VAL A 120 1.68 6.75 -11.19
C VAL A 120 3.10 6.40 -11.60
N LYS A 121 3.27 5.48 -12.57
CA LYS A 121 4.61 5.16 -13.08
C LYS A 121 5.29 6.39 -13.70
N ARG A 122 4.58 7.20 -14.51
CA ARG A 122 5.16 8.43 -15.08
C ARG A 122 5.60 9.40 -13.99
N VAL A 123 4.81 9.58 -12.93
CA VAL A 123 5.17 10.45 -11.80
C VAL A 123 6.47 9.96 -11.14
N ILE A 124 6.63 8.64 -10.99
CA ILE A 124 7.88 8.07 -10.46
C ILE A 124 9.04 8.37 -11.41
N ASP A 125 8.89 8.04 -12.69
CA ASP A 125 9.94 8.21 -13.69
C ASP A 125 10.40 9.68 -13.85
N GLU A 126 9.48 10.64 -13.64
CA GLU A 126 9.76 12.08 -13.76
C GLU A 126 10.38 12.67 -12.49
N TYR A 127 9.88 12.30 -11.30
CA TYR A 127 10.26 12.95 -10.03
C TYR A 127 11.11 12.09 -9.10
N TYR A 128 11.31 10.82 -9.41
CA TYR A 128 12.19 9.91 -8.69
C TYR A 128 12.72 8.79 -9.61
N PRO A 129 13.45 9.13 -10.69
CA PRO A 129 13.91 8.16 -11.68
C PRO A 129 14.86 7.10 -11.14
N GLU A 130 15.53 7.37 -10.01
CA GLU A 130 16.41 6.42 -9.33
C GLU A 130 15.67 5.37 -8.49
N ALA A 131 14.33 5.41 -8.43
CA ALA A 131 13.55 4.42 -7.71
C ALA A 131 13.76 3.01 -8.29
N ILE A 132 14.09 2.06 -7.41
CA ILE A 132 14.34 0.67 -7.81
C ILE A 132 13.05 -0.13 -7.67
N VAL A 133 12.63 -0.77 -8.77
CA VAL A 133 11.52 -1.72 -8.76
C VAL A 133 12.05 -3.09 -8.36
N SER A 134 11.48 -3.68 -7.29
CA SER A 134 11.85 -5.04 -6.88
C SER A 134 11.39 -6.07 -7.91
N PRO A 135 12.26 -6.98 -8.35
CA PRO A 135 11.90 -8.08 -9.23
C PRO A 135 11.17 -9.22 -8.49
N LYS A 136 11.07 -9.14 -7.16
CA LYS A 136 10.44 -10.16 -6.31
C LYS A 136 9.27 -9.55 -5.53
N TYR A 137 8.18 -10.29 -5.48
CA TYR A 137 7.02 -10.04 -4.63
C TYR A 137 7.16 -10.78 -3.31
#